data_4c8dc90878e1be0f280cab95d08158de
#
_entry.id   4c8dc90878e1be0f280cab95d08158de
#
_cell.length_a   1.000
_cell.length_b   1.000
_cell.length_c   1.000
_cell.angle_alpha   90.00
_cell.angle_beta   90.00
_cell.angle_gamma   90.00
#
_symmetry.space_group_name_H-M   'P 1'
#
loop_
_entity.id
_entity.type
_entity.pdbx_description
1 polymer ?
#
loop_
_entity_poly.entity_id
_entity_poly.type
_entity_poly.pdbx_seq_one_letter_code
_entity_poly.pdbx_strand_id
1 'polypeptide(L)'
;MPHPNIPPTYNAHMTDTSRRAQWFSDNERNWDDRAELHMAGNYCDYQRLLEDPKAISDELAQDIERFGDLAGKEVIHLQCHVGTDTIGFARRGASRV
;
A
#
# COMPACT_ATOMS: atom_id res chain seq x y z
N MET A 1 9.26 -27.77 10.25
CA MET A 1 10.50 -27.21 10.82
C MET A 1 10.25 -25.76 11.23
N PRO A 2 10.71 -25.37 12.42
CA PRO A 2 10.59 -23.96 12.81
C PRO A 2 11.46 -23.08 11.89
N HIS A 3 10.95 -21.92 11.56
CA HIS A 3 11.70 -20.94 10.78
C HIS A 3 12.88 -20.40 11.62
N PRO A 4 14.12 -20.35 11.07
CA PRO A 4 15.31 -20.02 11.86
C PRO A 4 15.29 -18.62 12.49
N ASN A 5 14.47 -17.70 11.98
CA ASN A 5 14.37 -16.33 12.45
C ASN A 5 13.19 -16.10 13.40
N ILE A 6 12.43 -17.14 13.73
CA ILE A 6 11.31 -17.04 14.67
C ILE A 6 11.77 -17.67 15.99
N PRO A 7 11.73 -16.90 17.11
CA PRO A 7 12.09 -17.46 18.42
C PRO A 7 11.27 -18.70 18.74
N PRO A 8 11.85 -19.74 19.33
CA PRO A 8 11.12 -20.97 19.68
C PRO A 8 9.90 -20.72 20.56
N THR A 9 9.94 -19.67 21.38
CA THR A 9 8.85 -19.28 22.29
C THR A 9 7.70 -18.57 21.58
N TYR A 10 7.90 -18.09 20.36
CA TYR A 10 6.89 -17.31 19.61
C TYR A 10 5.63 -18.14 19.31
N ASN A 11 5.78 -19.44 19.11
CA ASN A 11 4.67 -20.31 18.71
C ASN A 11 4.18 -21.26 19.81
N ALA A 12 4.85 -21.31 20.97
CA ALA A 12 4.68 -22.41 21.92
C ALA A 12 3.30 -22.51 22.59
N HIS A 13 2.52 -21.39 22.62
CA HIS A 13 1.24 -21.36 23.35
C HIS A 13 0.13 -20.54 22.67
N MET A 14 0.31 -20.14 21.41
CA MET A 14 -0.70 -19.33 20.71
C MET A 14 -1.69 -20.20 19.97
N THR A 15 -3.00 -19.94 20.18
CA THR A 15 -4.05 -20.50 19.31
C THR A 15 -3.90 -19.94 17.89
N ASP A 16 -4.47 -20.61 16.91
CA ASP A 16 -4.44 -20.15 15.52
C ASP A 16 -5.03 -18.75 15.37
N THR A 17 -6.15 -18.48 16.06
CA THR A 17 -6.80 -17.16 16.07
C THR A 17 -5.89 -16.10 16.69
N SER A 18 -5.24 -16.41 17.84
CA SER A 18 -4.34 -15.50 18.50
C SER A 18 -3.10 -15.18 17.65
N ARG A 19 -2.58 -16.19 16.98
CA ARG A 19 -1.44 -16.05 16.07
C ARG A 19 -1.77 -15.13 14.90
N ARG A 20 -2.94 -15.32 14.31
CA ARG A 20 -3.43 -14.46 13.22
C ARG A 20 -3.59 -13.02 13.66
N ALA A 21 -4.19 -12.79 14.82
CA ALA A 21 -4.34 -11.45 15.38
C ALA A 21 -2.97 -10.78 15.61
N GLN A 22 -1.99 -11.54 16.09
CA GLN A 22 -0.62 -11.04 16.28
C GLN A 22 0.03 -10.65 14.95
N TRP A 23 -0.13 -11.45 13.91
CA TRP A 23 0.40 -11.14 12.59
C TRP A 23 -0.20 -9.85 12.02
N PHE A 24 -1.50 -9.66 12.15
CA PHE A 24 -2.15 -8.42 11.71
C PHE A 24 -1.63 -7.20 12.47
N SER A 25 -1.49 -7.31 13.78
CA SER A 25 -0.98 -6.23 14.63
C SER A 25 0.48 -5.90 14.29
N ASP A 26 1.34 -6.91 14.09
CA ASP A 26 2.74 -6.71 13.74
C ASP A 26 2.86 -6.07 12.35
N ASN A 27 2.05 -6.50 11.41
CA ASN A 27 2.03 -5.95 10.05
C ASN A 27 1.56 -4.50 10.04
N GLU A 28 0.49 -4.18 10.75
CA GLU A 28 -0.02 -2.82 10.91
C GLU A 28 1.06 -1.89 11.48
N ARG A 29 1.69 -2.31 12.57
CA ARG A 29 2.78 -1.53 13.20
C ARG A 29 3.94 -1.32 12.26
N ASN A 30 4.34 -2.33 11.50
CA ASN A 30 5.44 -2.25 10.55
C ASN A 30 5.15 -1.20 9.45
N TRP A 31 3.94 -1.18 8.92
CA TRP A 31 3.56 -0.19 7.92
C TRP A 31 3.39 1.21 8.49
N ASP A 32 2.83 1.33 9.70
CA ASP A 32 2.72 2.61 10.39
C ASP A 32 4.08 3.24 10.65
N ASP A 33 5.05 2.44 11.10
CA ASP A 33 6.42 2.91 11.35
C ASP A 33 7.11 3.41 10.07
N ARG A 34 6.74 2.85 8.92
CA ARG A 34 7.30 3.23 7.62
C ARG A 34 6.61 4.41 6.95
N ALA A 35 5.37 4.69 7.32
CA ALA A 35 4.57 5.74 6.67
C ALA A 35 5.26 7.10 6.72
N GLU A 36 5.76 7.52 7.88
CA GLU A 36 6.49 8.79 8.01
C GLU A 36 7.75 8.83 7.17
N LEU A 37 8.50 7.73 7.14
CA LEU A 37 9.72 7.62 6.33
C LEU A 37 9.40 7.74 4.84
N HIS A 38 8.32 7.13 4.39
CA HIS A 38 7.88 7.23 3.01
C HIS A 38 7.40 8.65 2.66
N MET A 39 6.72 9.33 3.58
CA MET A 39 6.27 10.70 3.39
C MET A 39 7.43 11.71 3.40
N ALA A 40 8.42 11.51 4.26
CA ALA A 40 9.56 12.42 4.42
C ALA A 40 10.70 12.15 3.44
N GLY A 41 10.76 10.96 2.85
CA GLY A 41 11.89 10.52 2.04
C GLY A 41 11.64 10.58 0.54
N ASN A 42 12.66 10.14 -0.20
CA ASN A 42 12.65 10.11 -1.66
C ASN A 42 12.09 8.80 -2.23
N TYR A 43 11.47 7.99 -1.39
CA TYR A 43 10.96 6.68 -1.80
C TYR A 43 9.77 6.79 -2.77
N CYS A 44 8.88 7.73 -2.48
CA CYS A 44 7.82 8.12 -3.40
C CYS A 44 8.08 9.57 -3.81
N ASP A 45 7.96 9.87 -5.09
CA ASP A 45 8.19 11.22 -5.60
C ASP A 45 6.96 12.11 -5.33
N TYR A 46 6.71 12.39 -4.05
CA TYR A 46 5.56 13.18 -3.63
C TYR A 46 5.59 14.61 -4.18
N GLN A 47 6.79 15.20 -4.28
CA GLN A 47 6.92 16.56 -4.76
C GLN A 47 6.39 16.68 -6.18
N ARG A 48 6.78 15.77 -7.07
CA ARG A 48 6.29 15.71 -8.44
C ARG A 48 4.79 15.50 -8.50
N LEU A 49 4.25 14.62 -7.66
CA LEU A 49 2.82 14.36 -7.61
C LEU A 49 2.01 15.56 -7.09
N LEU A 50 2.60 16.33 -6.17
CA LEU A 50 1.98 17.56 -5.66
C LEU A 50 2.02 18.70 -6.66
N GLU A 51 3.12 18.88 -7.37
CA GLU A 51 3.33 19.99 -8.29
C GLU A 51 2.62 19.83 -9.63
N ASP A 52 2.50 18.59 -10.12
CA ASP A 52 1.84 18.30 -11.40
C ASP A 52 0.53 17.55 -11.18
N PRO A 53 -0.62 18.21 -11.39
CA PRO A 53 -1.94 17.57 -11.18
C PRO A 53 -2.25 16.44 -12.16
N LYS A 54 -1.43 16.23 -13.18
CA LYS A 54 -1.56 15.13 -14.14
C LYS A 54 -0.59 13.97 -13.84
N ALA A 55 0.34 14.16 -12.93
CA ALA A 55 1.32 13.13 -12.59
C ALA A 55 0.67 11.96 -11.87
N ILE A 56 1.16 10.77 -12.18
CA ILE A 56 0.83 9.53 -11.46
C ILE A 56 2.13 8.87 -11.00
N SER A 57 2.04 7.95 -10.03
CA SER A 57 3.21 7.21 -9.58
C SER A 57 3.80 6.38 -10.72
N ASP A 58 5.11 6.08 -10.65
CA ASP A 58 5.78 5.25 -11.64
C ASP A 58 5.22 3.83 -11.65
N GLU A 59 4.86 3.30 -10.48
CA GLU A 59 4.23 1.99 -10.34
C GLU A 59 2.90 1.94 -11.07
N LEU A 60 2.04 2.92 -10.86
CA LEU A 60 0.76 2.99 -11.55
C LEU A 60 0.94 3.21 -13.06
N ALA A 61 1.92 4.02 -13.45
CA ALA A 61 2.22 4.27 -14.87
C ALA A 61 2.54 2.99 -15.64
N GLN A 62 3.20 2.02 -14.99
CA GLN A 62 3.50 0.73 -15.60
C GLN A 62 2.24 -0.11 -15.84
N ASP A 63 1.26 0.01 -14.98
CA ASP A 63 0.07 -0.85 -14.99
C ASP A 63 -1.18 -0.19 -15.58
N ILE A 64 -1.19 1.14 -15.69
CA ILE A 64 -2.40 1.89 -16.06
C ILE A 64 -3.00 1.46 -17.40
N GLU A 65 -2.17 1.10 -18.37
CA GLU A 65 -2.64 0.65 -19.68
C GLU A 65 -3.42 -0.66 -19.62
N ARG A 66 -3.12 -1.50 -18.62
CA ARG A 66 -3.80 -2.78 -18.43
C ARG A 66 -5.25 -2.62 -17.97
N PHE A 67 -5.57 -1.51 -17.36
CA PHE A 67 -6.93 -1.22 -16.90
C PHE A 67 -7.85 -0.69 -18.03
N GLY A 68 -7.28 -0.27 -19.14
CA GLY A 68 -8.02 0.37 -20.22
C GLY A 68 -8.49 1.76 -19.85
N ASP A 69 -9.54 2.24 -20.50
CA ASP A 69 -10.12 3.54 -20.23
C ASP A 69 -10.84 3.54 -18.87
N LEU A 70 -10.43 4.41 -17.98
CA LEU A 70 -11.00 4.54 -16.63
C LEU A 70 -12.18 5.53 -16.57
N ALA A 71 -12.47 6.24 -17.64
CA ALA A 71 -13.53 7.24 -17.64
C ALA A 71 -14.88 6.62 -17.22
N GLY A 72 -15.48 7.19 -16.18
CA GLY A 72 -16.75 6.73 -15.63
C GLY A 72 -16.69 5.45 -14.81
N LYS A 73 -15.54 4.84 -14.64
CA LYS A 73 -15.40 3.61 -13.84
C LYS A 73 -15.25 3.93 -12.37
N GLU A 74 -15.81 3.05 -11.54
CA GLU A 74 -15.56 3.04 -10.10
C GLU A 74 -14.43 2.07 -9.79
N VAL A 75 -13.49 2.50 -8.95
CA VAL A 75 -12.30 1.72 -8.60
C VAL A 75 -12.25 1.55 -7.09
N ILE A 76 -11.97 0.34 -6.63
CA ILE A 76 -11.59 0.08 -5.25
C ILE A 76 -10.11 -0.27 -5.21
N HIS A 77 -9.36 0.39 -4.35
CA HIS A 77 -7.92 0.18 -4.19
C HIS A 77 -7.64 -0.40 -2.81
N LEU A 78 -7.43 -1.71 -2.76
CA LEU A 78 -7.10 -2.41 -1.53
C LEU A 78 -5.62 -2.22 -1.20
N GLN A 79 -5.30 -2.11 0.09
CA GLN A 79 -3.93 -1.89 0.57
C GLN A 79 -3.28 -0.67 -0.08
N CYS A 80 -3.99 0.44 -0.09
CA CYS A 80 -3.60 1.65 -0.83
C CYS A 80 -2.36 2.37 -0.28
N HIS A 81 -1.79 1.92 0.83
CA HIS A 81 -0.64 2.54 1.48
C HIS A 81 -0.90 4.02 1.77
N VAL A 82 -0.06 4.94 1.29
CA VAL A 82 -0.24 6.39 1.46
C VAL A 82 -1.17 7.03 0.42
N GLY A 83 -1.70 6.26 -0.49
CA GLY A 83 -2.74 6.68 -1.43
C GLY A 83 -2.25 7.35 -2.71
N THR A 84 -0.98 7.29 -3.04
CA THR A 84 -0.43 7.88 -4.27
C THR A 84 -1.05 7.27 -5.53
N ASP A 85 -1.20 5.96 -5.57
CA ASP A 85 -1.85 5.27 -6.70
C ASP A 85 -3.35 5.51 -6.72
N THR A 86 -3.98 5.60 -5.55
CA THR A 86 -5.40 5.95 -5.43
C THR A 86 -5.69 7.28 -6.10
N ILE A 87 -4.87 8.29 -5.83
CA ILE A 87 -4.96 9.61 -6.47
C ILE A 87 -4.76 9.47 -7.98
N GLY A 88 -3.83 8.62 -8.40
CA GLY A 88 -3.55 8.36 -9.81
C GLY A 88 -4.75 7.83 -10.58
N PHE A 89 -5.52 6.92 -10.03
CA PHE A 89 -6.77 6.44 -10.64
C PHE A 89 -7.76 7.57 -10.84
N ALA A 90 -7.92 8.45 -9.83
CA ALA A 90 -8.79 9.62 -9.94
C ALA A 90 -8.29 10.58 -11.03
N ARG A 91 -7.01 10.84 -11.11
CA ARG A 91 -6.39 11.69 -12.13
C ARG A 91 -6.54 11.14 -13.54
N ARG A 92 -6.68 9.85 -13.68
CA ARG A 92 -6.90 9.18 -14.97
C ARG A 92 -8.39 9.02 -15.33
N GLY A 93 -9.28 9.64 -14.58
CA GLY A 93 -10.68 9.78 -14.97
C GLY A 93 -11.66 8.84 -14.28
N ALA A 94 -11.23 8.05 -13.31
CA ALA A 94 -12.16 7.24 -12.52
C ALA A 94 -13.21 8.15 -11.87
N SER A 95 -14.47 7.73 -11.92
CA SER A 95 -15.58 8.51 -11.35
C SER A 95 -15.60 8.45 -9.83
N ARG A 96 -15.06 7.39 -9.27
CA ARG A 96 -14.95 7.17 -7.84
C ARG A 96 -13.78 6.23 -7.56
N VAL A 97 -13.04 6.56 -6.54
CA VAL A 97 -11.98 5.70 -6.02
C VAL A 97 -12.13 5.53 -4.52
#